data_23202d469e6a5c5d7a91676b66f7b7cc
#
_entry.id   23202d469e6a5c5d7a91676b66f7b7cc
#
_cell.length_a   1.000
_cell.length_b   1.000
_cell.length_c   1.000
_cell.angle_alpha   90.00
_cell.angle_beta   90.00
_cell.angle_gamma   90.00
#
_symmetry.space_group_name_H-M   'P 1'
#
loop_
_entity.id
_entity.type
_entity.pdbx_description
1 polymer ?
#
loop_
_entity_poly.entity_id
_entity_poly.type
_entity_poly.pdbx_seq_one_letter_code
_entity_poly.pdbx_strand_id
1 'polypeptide(L)'
;VETVGTQLPFLCAEYKTKFIGIYSPVHRCLQSSFALTLGQLLSEKHPTLYLNFEHYIGISELLPERQSRDLADLLYFLTGDAGKFSLRMQTVIQHKGGLDYIPPMRNGQNLLEIPPEEWRNLFQRIEELGKYEYVILDLSESIQGLFEVLQICTKVFTLTKEDKMSRMKLDQYEQLLALCEKDTVKGKTRKLALPFFQKLPTEMEQFTRGELAEYVRKEIAMLEN
;
A
#
# COMPACT_ATOMS: atom_id res chain seq x y z
N VAL A 1 -26.59 11.76 -40.41
CA VAL A 1 -26.54 11.66 -38.93
C VAL A 1 -25.49 10.63 -38.62
N GLU A 2 -24.24 11.08 -38.41
CA GLU A 2 -23.11 10.23 -38.06
C GLU A 2 -23.18 9.91 -36.57
N THR A 3 -23.27 8.65 -36.27
CA THR A 3 -23.16 8.10 -34.92
C THR A 3 -21.68 8.17 -34.50
N VAL A 4 -21.33 9.12 -33.65
CA VAL A 4 -20.01 9.17 -33.02
C VAL A 4 -19.97 8.02 -32.01
N GLY A 5 -19.32 6.94 -32.41
CA GLY A 5 -18.98 5.83 -31.53
C GLY A 5 -17.94 6.30 -30.51
N THR A 6 -18.34 6.42 -29.26
CA THR A 6 -17.44 6.63 -28.13
C THR A 6 -16.61 5.36 -27.95
N GLN A 7 -15.43 5.30 -28.56
CA GLN A 7 -14.45 4.29 -28.24
C GLN A 7 -13.98 4.54 -26.80
N LEU A 8 -14.28 3.60 -25.92
CA LEU A 8 -13.67 3.49 -24.60
C LEU A 8 -12.18 3.17 -24.80
N PRO A 9 -11.27 4.00 -24.30
CA PRO A 9 -9.84 3.73 -24.39
C PRO A 9 -9.41 2.85 -23.21
N PHE A 10 -9.62 1.55 -23.32
CA PHE A 10 -9.00 0.58 -22.41
C PHE A 10 -8.35 -0.54 -23.21
N LEU A 11 -7.24 -0.21 -23.88
CA LEU A 11 -6.16 -1.15 -24.07
C LEU A 11 -5.32 -1.08 -22.79
N CYS A 12 -5.78 -1.69 -21.70
CA CYS A 12 -4.96 -1.92 -20.53
C CYS A 12 -3.89 -2.95 -20.94
N ALA A 13 -2.62 -2.57 -20.81
CA ALA A 13 -1.60 -3.56 -20.64
C ALA A 13 -2.00 -4.36 -19.39
N GLU A 14 -2.28 -5.66 -19.54
CA GLU A 14 -2.62 -6.51 -18.41
C GLU A 14 -1.36 -6.76 -17.60
N TYR A 15 -1.14 -5.92 -16.58
CA TYR A 15 -0.07 -6.15 -15.62
C TYR A 15 -0.49 -7.26 -14.65
N LYS A 16 0.43 -8.18 -14.38
CA LYS A 16 0.30 -9.04 -13.21
C LYS A 16 0.62 -8.19 -11.99
N THR A 17 -0.39 -7.83 -11.22
CA THR A 17 -0.25 -6.96 -10.06
C THR A 17 0.61 -7.61 -8.97
N LYS A 18 1.59 -6.86 -8.47
CA LYS A 18 2.45 -7.21 -7.35
C LYS A 18 2.05 -6.39 -6.13
N PHE A 19 1.50 -7.04 -5.11
CA PHE A 19 1.20 -6.40 -3.83
C PHE A 19 2.43 -6.39 -2.94
N ILE A 20 2.85 -5.21 -2.51
CA ILE A 20 4.00 -5.01 -1.62
C ILE A 20 3.49 -4.53 -0.26
N GLY A 21 3.56 -5.41 0.73
CA GLY A 21 3.15 -5.08 2.10
C GLY A 21 4.28 -4.40 2.88
N ILE A 22 3.98 -3.29 3.52
CA ILE A 22 4.88 -2.60 4.45
C ILE A 22 4.24 -2.67 5.83
N TYR A 23 4.94 -3.27 6.79
CA TYR A 23 4.42 -3.45 8.14
C TYR A 23 5.52 -3.36 9.20
N SER A 24 5.20 -2.91 10.39
CA SER A 24 6.11 -2.91 11.53
C SER A 24 5.41 -3.30 12.84
N PRO A 25 5.80 -4.40 13.50
CA PRO A 25 5.31 -4.73 14.84
C PRO A 25 5.92 -3.83 15.91
N VAL A 26 6.88 -2.98 15.54
CA VAL A 26 7.65 -2.13 16.47
C VAL A 26 7.06 -0.73 16.57
N HIS A 27 6.47 -0.23 15.49
CA HIS A 27 6.01 1.15 15.30
C HIS A 27 7.12 2.22 15.30
N ARG A 28 6.78 3.42 14.82
CA ARG A 28 7.68 4.57 14.74
C ARG A 28 9.02 4.26 14.07
N CYS A 29 8.96 3.45 13.00
CA CYS A 29 10.10 3.03 12.18
C CYS A 29 10.11 3.70 10.81
N LEU A 30 9.49 4.87 10.64
CA LEU A 30 9.33 5.60 9.38
C LEU A 30 8.58 4.78 8.31
N GLN A 31 7.63 3.95 8.73
CA GLN A 31 6.91 3.02 7.86
C GLN A 31 6.22 3.73 6.69
N SER A 32 5.36 4.71 6.97
CA SER A 32 4.63 5.43 5.92
C SER A 32 5.57 6.27 5.05
N SER A 33 6.66 6.83 5.63
CA SER A 33 7.68 7.51 4.83
C SER A 33 8.39 6.56 3.88
N PHE A 34 8.72 5.34 4.32
CA PHE A 34 9.29 4.30 3.47
C PHE A 34 8.30 3.86 2.39
N ALA A 35 7.03 3.61 2.76
CA ALA A 35 5.99 3.15 1.84
C ALA A 35 5.69 4.20 0.74
N LEU A 36 5.59 5.48 1.10
CA LEU A 36 5.42 6.57 0.14
C LEU A 36 6.64 6.74 -0.77
N THR A 37 7.86 6.67 -0.21
CA THR A 37 9.10 6.73 -0.98
C THR A 37 9.16 5.58 -2.00
N LEU A 38 8.87 4.35 -1.54
CA LEU A 38 8.83 3.18 -2.42
C LEU A 38 7.80 3.35 -3.54
N GLY A 39 6.59 3.77 -3.19
CA GLY A 39 5.51 3.98 -4.16
C GLY A 39 5.87 5.04 -5.21
N GLN A 40 6.41 6.18 -4.81
CA GLN A 40 6.81 7.24 -5.75
C GLN A 40 7.99 6.85 -6.64
N LEU A 41 9.00 6.18 -6.10
CA LEU A 41 10.14 5.73 -6.90
C LEU A 41 9.72 4.66 -7.93
N LEU A 42 8.85 3.72 -7.54
CA LEU A 42 8.30 2.75 -8.48
C LEU A 42 7.43 3.43 -9.54
N SER A 43 6.64 4.46 -9.16
CA SER A 43 5.76 5.17 -10.09
C SER A 43 6.51 5.96 -11.18
N GLU A 44 7.83 6.19 -11.02
CA GLU A 44 8.65 6.77 -12.08
C GLU A 44 8.70 5.90 -13.35
N LYS A 45 8.50 4.58 -13.23
CA LYS A 45 8.63 3.62 -14.33
C LYS A 45 7.45 2.66 -14.47
N HIS A 46 6.69 2.44 -13.41
CA HIS A 46 5.65 1.42 -13.32
C HIS A 46 4.35 2.00 -12.81
N PRO A 47 3.19 1.67 -13.40
CA PRO A 47 1.90 2.05 -12.84
C PRO A 47 1.77 1.54 -11.40
N THR A 48 1.74 2.46 -10.44
CA THR A 48 1.80 2.14 -9.02
C THR A 48 0.64 2.79 -8.26
N LEU A 49 0.01 2.03 -7.37
CA LEU A 49 -1.04 2.46 -6.46
C LEU A 49 -0.58 2.38 -5.01
N TYR A 50 -0.86 3.40 -4.22
CA TYR A 50 -0.62 3.40 -2.78
C TYR A 50 -1.93 3.36 -1.99
N LEU A 51 -1.99 2.49 -1.00
CA LEU A 51 -3.09 2.34 -0.05
C LEU A 51 -2.56 2.42 1.38
N ASN A 52 -3.18 3.26 2.21
CA ASN A 52 -2.83 3.40 3.62
C ASN A 52 -3.92 2.80 4.51
N PHE A 53 -3.51 1.94 5.44
CA PHE A 53 -4.38 1.22 6.38
C PHE A 53 -4.00 1.55 7.83
N GLU A 54 -3.44 2.74 8.08
CA GLU A 54 -3.16 3.20 9.42
C GLU A 54 -4.40 3.84 10.07
N HIS A 55 -4.56 3.58 11.36
CA HIS A 55 -5.64 4.15 12.18
C HIS A 55 -5.52 5.68 12.32
N TYR A 56 -4.31 6.17 12.50
CA TYR A 56 -3.99 7.59 12.56
C TYR A 56 -3.21 8.02 11.32
N ILE A 57 -3.86 8.82 10.48
CA ILE A 57 -3.36 9.19 9.17
C ILE A 57 -2.38 10.35 9.30
N GLY A 58 -1.10 10.05 9.55
CA GLY A 58 -0.05 11.06 9.60
C GLY A 58 0.25 11.73 8.26
N ILE A 59 -0.15 11.12 7.14
CA ILE A 59 0.10 11.63 5.79
C ILE A 59 -0.98 12.59 5.28
N SER A 60 -2.02 12.89 6.06
CA SER A 60 -3.14 13.74 5.63
C SER A 60 -2.70 15.15 5.21
N GLU A 61 -1.66 15.69 5.82
CA GLU A 61 -1.10 17.00 5.46
C GLU A 61 -0.32 16.99 4.13
N LEU A 62 0.16 15.80 3.72
CA LEU A 62 0.85 15.60 2.44
C LEU A 62 -0.12 15.50 1.27
N LEU A 63 -1.40 15.21 1.56
CA LEU A 63 -2.44 15.04 0.56
C LEU A 63 -3.20 16.36 0.34
N PRO A 64 -3.76 16.61 -0.85
CA PRO A 64 -4.57 17.81 -1.10
C PRO A 64 -5.75 17.89 -0.14
N GLU A 65 -6.11 19.11 0.22
CA GLU A 65 -7.23 19.38 1.11
C GLU A 65 -8.55 18.73 0.64
N ARG A 66 -9.28 18.16 1.61
CA ARG A 66 -10.65 17.65 1.57
C ARG A 66 -11.06 16.95 0.28
N GLN A 67 -10.69 15.72 0.19
CA GLN A 67 -11.27 14.85 -0.80
C GLN A 67 -12.69 14.44 -0.38
N SER A 68 -13.62 14.45 -1.33
CA SER A 68 -15.02 14.09 -1.05
C SER A 68 -15.20 12.58 -0.85
N ARG A 69 -14.24 11.77 -1.28
CA ARG A 69 -14.30 10.29 -1.29
C ARG A 69 -13.01 9.67 -0.77
N ASP A 70 -13.13 8.51 -0.12
CA ASP A 70 -12.04 7.78 0.49
C ASP A 70 -12.16 6.26 0.28
N LEU A 71 -11.31 5.48 0.95
CA LEU A 71 -11.30 4.02 0.85
C LEU A 71 -12.64 3.39 1.28
N ALA A 72 -13.39 3.98 2.23
CA ALA A 72 -14.70 3.46 2.61
C ALA A 72 -15.71 3.55 1.48
N ASP A 73 -15.68 4.65 0.70
CA ASP A 73 -16.53 4.79 -0.49
C ASP A 73 -16.26 3.72 -1.54
N LEU A 74 -15.00 3.29 -1.68
CA LEU A 74 -14.65 2.23 -2.61
C LEU A 74 -15.13 0.85 -2.14
N LEU A 75 -14.96 0.54 -0.85
CA LEU A 75 -15.41 -0.71 -0.25
C LEU A 75 -16.92 -0.93 -0.40
N TYR A 76 -17.69 0.13 -0.28
CA TYR A 76 -19.16 0.05 -0.46
C TYR A 76 -19.57 -0.51 -1.84
N PHE A 77 -18.71 -0.40 -2.87
CA PHE A 77 -18.99 -0.88 -4.22
C PHE A 77 -18.34 -2.21 -4.58
N LEU A 78 -17.73 -2.92 -3.62
CA LEU A 78 -17.09 -4.22 -3.88
C LEU A 78 -18.08 -5.29 -4.33
N THR A 79 -19.32 -5.26 -3.82
CA THR A 79 -20.38 -6.24 -4.15
C THR A 79 -21.00 -6.03 -5.53
N GLY A 80 -20.67 -4.92 -6.23
CA GLY A 80 -21.15 -4.62 -7.58
C GLY A 80 -20.44 -5.41 -8.69
N ASP A 81 -20.90 -5.23 -9.94
CA ASP A 81 -20.18 -5.77 -11.09
C ASP A 81 -18.83 -5.06 -11.32
N ALA A 82 -17.92 -5.71 -12.07
CA ALA A 82 -16.57 -5.20 -12.31
C ALA A 82 -16.56 -3.83 -13.01
N GLY A 83 -17.51 -3.56 -13.90
CA GLY A 83 -17.62 -2.26 -14.58
C GLY A 83 -17.97 -1.14 -13.62
N LYS A 84 -18.88 -1.38 -12.68
CA LYS A 84 -19.22 -0.40 -11.63
C LYS A 84 -18.05 -0.14 -10.70
N PHE A 85 -17.29 -1.19 -10.32
CA PHE A 85 -16.08 -1.02 -9.50
C PHE A 85 -15.04 -0.17 -10.23
N SER A 86 -14.75 -0.45 -11.51
CA SER A 86 -13.82 0.32 -12.34
C SER A 86 -14.18 1.81 -12.39
N LEU A 87 -15.44 2.14 -12.66
CA LEU A 87 -15.92 3.51 -12.68
C LEU A 87 -15.78 4.18 -11.31
N ARG A 88 -16.11 3.47 -10.23
CA ARG A 88 -15.97 3.99 -8.89
C ARG A 88 -14.51 4.23 -8.52
N MET A 89 -13.63 3.28 -8.83
CA MET A 89 -12.20 3.39 -8.62
C MET A 89 -11.65 4.69 -9.25
N GLN A 90 -12.04 5.00 -10.50
CA GLN A 90 -11.64 6.24 -11.19
C GLN A 90 -12.10 7.51 -10.47
N THR A 91 -13.21 7.46 -9.73
CA THR A 91 -13.73 8.62 -9.00
C THR A 91 -13.12 8.82 -7.61
N VAL A 92 -12.45 7.79 -7.08
CA VAL A 92 -11.82 7.80 -5.75
C VAL A 92 -10.32 8.02 -5.86
N ILE A 93 -9.67 7.44 -6.89
CA ILE A 93 -8.22 7.59 -7.11
C ILE A 93 -7.85 9.06 -7.23
N GLN A 94 -6.77 9.40 -6.56
CA GLN A 94 -6.09 10.68 -6.64
C GLN A 94 -4.68 10.47 -7.16
N HIS A 95 -4.10 11.54 -7.69
CA HIS A 95 -2.76 11.52 -8.25
C HIS A 95 -1.92 12.66 -7.69
N LYS A 96 -0.76 12.36 -7.13
CA LYS A 96 0.19 13.37 -6.66
C LYS A 96 1.62 12.86 -6.73
N GLY A 97 2.53 13.68 -7.22
CA GLY A 97 3.95 13.34 -7.30
C GLY A 97 4.25 12.11 -8.16
N GLY A 98 3.45 11.84 -9.19
CA GLY A 98 3.58 10.65 -10.05
C GLY A 98 2.86 9.40 -9.52
N LEU A 99 2.44 9.39 -8.26
CA LEU A 99 1.83 8.24 -7.59
C LEU A 99 0.30 8.34 -7.59
N ASP A 100 -0.38 7.26 -8.02
CA ASP A 100 -1.80 7.08 -7.77
C ASP A 100 -2.00 6.62 -6.32
N TYR A 101 -2.99 7.18 -5.63
CA TYR A 101 -3.35 6.74 -4.28
C TYR A 101 -4.86 6.80 -4.07
N ILE A 102 -5.36 6.00 -3.14
CA ILE A 102 -6.72 6.11 -2.61
C ILE A 102 -6.61 6.83 -1.28
N PRO A 103 -7.37 7.93 -1.08
CA PRO A 103 -7.43 8.58 0.21
C PRO A 103 -7.79 7.59 1.31
N PRO A 104 -7.03 7.57 2.42
CA PRO A 104 -7.35 6.69 3.53
C PRO A 104 -8.68 7.05 4.17
N MET A 105 -9.29 6.11 4.89
CA MET A 105 -10.57 6.34 5.59
C MET A 105 -10.45 7.51 6.55
N ARG A 106 -11.36 8.47 6.47
CA ARG A 106 -11.38 9.64 7.38
C ARG A 106 -11.49 9.25 8.85
N ASN A 107 -12.25 8.20 9.14
CA ASN A 107 -12.31 7.60 10.45
C ASN A 107 -11.58 6.26 10.41
N GLY A 108 -10.33 6.27 10.90
CA GLY A 108 -9.51 5.06 10.94
C GLY A 108 -10.10 3.94 11.81
N GLN A 109 -11.03 4.24 12.72
CA GLN A 109 -11.73 3.20 13.50
C GLN A 109 -12.56 2.28 12.61
N ASN A 110 -13.08 2.78 11.49
CA ASN A 110 -13.83 1.95 10.56
C ASN A 110 -12.99 0.80 9.97
N LEU A 111 -11.66 0.91 9.96
CA LEU A 111 -10.77 -0.19 9.54
C LEU A 111 -10.95 -1.44 10.42
N LEU A 112 -11.24 -1.26 11.71
CA LEU A 112 -11.46 -2.36 12.66
C LEU A 112 -12.77 -3.13 12.40
N GLU A 113 -13.69 -2.54 11.67
CA GLU A 113 -15.02 -3.10 11.39
C GLU A 113 -15.05 -3.85 10.05
N ILE A 114 -14.04 -3.67 9.20
CA ILE A 114 -13.98 -4.32 7.89
C ILE A 114 -13.51 -5.76 8.04
N PRO A 115 -14.32 -6.76 7.65
CA PRO A 115 -13.94 -8.16 7.76
C PRO A 115 -12.84 -8.55 6.75
N PRO A 116 -12.04 -9.59 7.04
CA PRO A 116 -10.89 -9.99 6.21
C PRO A 116 -11.24 -10.31 4.75
N GLU A 117 -12.42 -10.83 4.50
CA GLU A 117 -12.92 -11.13 3.15
C GLU A 117 -13.09 -9.89 2.28
N GLU A 118 -13.44 -8.74 2.85
CA GLU A 118 -13.57 -7.49 2.10
C GLU A 118 -12.22 -7.00 1.61
N TRP A 119 -11.15 -7.16 2.38
CA TRP A 119 -9.79 -6.86 1.94
C TRP A 119 -9.37 -7.76 0.78
N ARG A 120 -9.68 -9.05 0.86
CA ARG A 120 -9.39 -10.00 -0.22
C ARG A 120 -10.14 -9.63 -1.49
N ASN A 121 -11.43 -9.29 -1.37
CA ASN A 121 -12.25 -8.85 -2.49
C ASN A 121 -11.69 -7.57 -3.11
N LEU A 122 -11.31 -6.58 -2.30
CA LEU A 122 -10.71 -5.34 -2.78
C LEU A 122 -9.44 -5.61 -3.62
N PHE A 123 -8.52 -6.41 -3.09
CA PHE A 123 -7.27 -6.71 -3.79
C PHE A 123 -7.49 -7.51 -5.07
N GLN A 124 -8.40 -8.46 -5.04
CA GLN A 124 -8.81 -9.19 -6.25
C GLN A 124 -9.39 -8.24 -7.31
N ARG A 125 -10.28 -7.33 -6.94
CA ARG A 125 -10.84 -6.34 -7.87
C ARG A 125 -9.77 -5.39 -8.43
N ILE A 126 -8.80 -4.98 -7.62
CA ILE A 126 -7.67 -4.16 -8.10
C ILE A 126 -6.81 -4.95 -9.10
N GLU A 127 -6.54 -6.23 -8.84
CA GLU A 127 -5.80 -7.11 -9.76
C GLU A 127 -6.56 -7.32 -11.07
N GLU A 128 -7.87 -7.58 -11.03
CA GLU A 128 -8.75 -7.76 -12.20
C GLU A 128 -8.78 -6.51 -13.12
N LEU A 129 -8.53 -5.31 -12.59
CA LEU A 129 -8.42 -4.11 -13.40
C LEU A 129 -7.20 -4.12 -14.35
N GLY A 130 -6.15 -4.86 -14.02
CA GLY A 130 -4.91 -4.94 -14.81
C GLY A 130 -4.19 -3.58 -14.98
N LYS A 131 -4.58 -2.55 -14.22
CA LYS A 131 -4.07 -1.17 -14.37
C LYS A 131 -2.71 -0.98 -13.70
N TYR A 132 -2.47 -1.65 -12.58
CA TYR A 132 -1.28 -1.43 -11.75
C TYR A 132 -0.34 -2.61 -11.77
N GLU A 133 0.95 -2.35 -11.98
CA GLU A 133 1.99 -3.35 -11.78
C GLU A 133 2.33 -3.50 -10.30
N TYR A 134 2.35 -2.40 -9.55
CA TYR A 134 2.62 -2.41 -8.12
C TYR A 134 1.47 -1.80 -7.32
N VAL A 135 1.13 -2.44 -6.21
CA VAL A 135 0.22 -1.91 -5.19
C VAL A 135 0.93 -1.94 -3.85
N ILE A 136 1.20 -0.75 -3.31
CA ILE A 136 1.88 -0.56 -2.03
C ILE A 136 0.84 -0.51 -0.92
N LEU A 137 0.94 -1.42 0.03
CA LEU A 137 0.05 -1.53 1.18
C LEU A 137 0.80 -1.09 2.44
N ASP A 138 0.48 0.08 2.96
CA ASP A 138 0.98 0.59 4.24
C ASP A 138 0.08 0.09 5.35
N LEU A 139 0.47 -1.01 6.00
CA LEU A 139 -0.38 -1.87 6.84
C LEU A 139 -0.20 -1.58 8.33
N SER A 140 -1.28 -1.72 9.09
CA SER A 140 -1.24 -1.67 10.55
C SER A 140 -2.09 -2.79 11.17
N GLU A 141 -2.03 -2.93 12.50
CA GLU A 141 -2.87 -3.84 13.25
C GLU A 141 -4.35 -3.45 13.26
N SER A 142 -4.68 -2.27 12.72
CA SER A 142 -6.06 -1.79 12.65
C SER A 142 -6.93 -2.55 11.65
N ILE A 143 -6.34 -3.35 10.77
CA ILE A 143 -7.10 -4.19 9.84
C ILE A 143 -7.32 -5.59 10.41
N GLN A 144 -8.55 -6.07 10.32
CA GLN A 144 -8.83 -7.48 10.59
C GLN A 144 -8.17 -8.34 9.49
N GLY A 145 -7.59 -9.48 9.89
CA GLY A 145 -6.95 -10.38 8.92
C GLY A 145 -5.61 -9.86 8.37
N LEU A 146 -4.84 -9.10 9.17
CA LEU A 146 -3.52 -8.62 8.76
C LEU A 146 -2.64 -9.72 8.17
N PHE A 147 -2.61 -10.91 8.78
CA PHE A 147 -1.76 -12.01 8.32
C PHE A 147 -2.25 -12.61 7.00
N GLU A 148 -3.56 -12.61 6.75
CA GLU A 148 -4.16 -12.97 5.47
C GLU A 148 -3.76 -11.97 4.37
N VAL A 149 -3.78 -10.68 4.67
CA VAL A 149 -3.31 -9.63 3.76
C VAL A 149 -1.82 -9.79 3.46
N LEU A 150 -1.00 -10.03 4.48
CA LEU A 150 0.43 -10.30 4.28
C LEU A 150 0.67 -11.55 3.43
N GLN A 151 -0.21 -12.57 3.48
CA GLN A 151 -0.10 -13.73 2.59
C GLN A 151 -0.40 -13.42 1.13
N ILE A 152 -1.29 -12.46 0.83
CA ILE A 152 -1.59 -12.02 -0.53
C ILE A 152 -0.42 -11.27 -1.13
N CYS A 153 0.36 -10.53 -0.33
CA CYS A 153 1.50 -9.76 -0.81
C CYS A 153 2.52 -10.64 -1.53
N THR A 154 3.06 -10.14 -2.63
CA THR A 154 4.18 -10.76 -3.36
C THR A 154 5.48 -10.63 -2.57
N LYS A 155 5.66 -9.49 -1.91
CA LYS A 155 6.79 -9.15 -1.05
C LYS A 155 6.31 -8.42 0.19
N VAL A 156 6.99 -8.62 1.32
CA VAL A 156 6.73 -7.90 2.57
C VAL A 156 8.02 -7.23 3.04
N PHE A 157 7.95 -5.95 3.37
CA PHE A 157 8.99 -5.25 4.12
C PHE A 157 8.54 -5.13 5.57
N THR A 158 9.26 -5.77 6.48
CA THR A 158 9.01 -5.62 7.91
C THR A 158 10.03 -4.65 8.50
N LEU A 159 9.56 -3.46 8.87
CA LEU A 159 10.42 -2.43 9.45
C LEU A 159 10.61 -2.68 10.93
N THR A 160 11.84 -2.51 11.41
CA THR A 160 12.24 -2.75 12.78
C THR A 160 13.27 -1.73 13.27
N LYS A 161 13.75 -1.91 14.51
CA LYS A 161 14.86 -1.18 15.10
C LYS A 161 15.84 -2.15 15.75
N GLU A 162 17.08 -1.70 15.96
CA GLU A 162 18.16 -2.56 16.51
C GLU A 162 18.19 -2.66 18.04
N ASP A 163 17.23 -2.05 18.75
CA ASP A 163 17.15 -2.17 20.19
C ASP A 163 16.56 -3.50 20.66
N LYS A 164 16.78 -3.82 21.94
CA LYS A 164 16.34 -5.10 22.55
C LYS A 164 14.82 -5.29 22.50
N MET A 165 14.05 -4.24 22.79
CA MET A 165 12.58 -4.33 22.83
C MET A 165 12.01 -4.56 21.43
N SER A 166 12.57 -3.90 20.44
CA SER A 166 12.19 -4.07 19.04
C SER A 166 12.46 -5.49 18.56
N ARG A 167 13.61 -6.08 18.92
CA ARG A 167 13.90 -7.49 18.63
C ARG A 167 12.90 -8.43 19.26
N MET A 168 12.56 -8.24 20.54
CA MET A 168 11.56 -9.07 21.22
C MET A 168 10.17 -9.00 20.57
N LYS A 169 9.73 -7.82 20.13
CA LYS A 169 8.47 -7.66 19.40
C LYS A 169 8.51 -8.35 18.04
N LEU A 170 9.61 -8.23 17.32
CA LEU A 170 9.80 -8.92 16.05
C LEU A 170 9.76 -10.43 16.20
N ASP A 171 10.45 -10.96 17.21
CA ASP A 171 10.46 -12.40 17.52
C ASP A 171 9.04 -12.90 17.86
N GLN A 172 8.30 -12.13 18.66
CA GLN A 172 6.90 -12.45 18.99
C GLN A 172 6.00 -12.44 17.74
N TYR A 173 6.15 -11.45 16.88
CA TYR A 173 5.44 -11.37 15.60
C TYR A 173 5.72 -12.61 14.73
N GLU A 174 6.99 -13.02 14.61
CA GLU A 174 7.37 -14.22 13.83
C GLU A 174 6.85 -15.52 14.44
N GLN A 175 6.77 -15.59 15.77
CA GLN A 175 6.15 -16.72 16.47
C GLN A 175 4.65 -16.77 16.19
N LEU A 176 3.96 -15.63 16.21
CA LEU A 176 2.53 -15.56 15.88
C LEU A 176 2.25 -15.97 14.44
N LEU A 177 3.09 -15.55 13.48
CA LEU A 177 2.98 -16.01 12.09
C LEU A 177 3.09 -17.54 11.98
N ALA A 178 4.00 -18.17 12.73
CA ALA A 178 4.14 -19.62 12.74
C ALA A 178 2.93 -20.31 13.41
N LEU A 179 2.46 -19.79 14.54
CA LEU A 179 1.27 -20.31 15.24
C LEU A 179 -0.01 -20.24 14.39
N CYS A 180 -0.10 -19.21 13.53
CA CYS A 180 -1.23 -19.04 12.61
C CYS A 180 -1.01 -19.74 11.26
N GLU A 181 0.00 -20.60 11.13
CA GLU A 181 0.33 -21.32 9.88
C GLU A 181 0.60 -20.38 8.68
N LYS A 182 1.21 -19.23 8.96
CA LYS A 182 1.53 -18.19 7.97
C LYS A 182 3.03 -18.13 7.61
N ASP A 183 3.73 -19.25 7.66
CA ASP A 183 5.19 -19.31 7.40
C ASP A 183 5.59 -18.84 6.00
N THR A 184 4.67 -18.91 5.03
CA THR A 184 4.87 -18.36 3.69
C THR A 184 5.18 -16.86 3.69
N VAL A 185 4.69 -16.12 4.70
CA VAL A 185 4.98 -14.69 4.88
C VAL A 185 6.47 -14.49 5.17
N LYS A 186 7.06 -15.33 6.03
CA LYS A 186 8.49 -15.24 6.37
C LYS A 186 9.39 -15.37 5.14
N GLY A 187 9.08 -16.31 4.24
CA GLY A 187 9.88 -16.58 3.03
C GLY A 187 9.94 -15.40 2.04
N LYS A 188 8.95 -14.52 2.06
CA LYS A 188 8.89 -13.33 1.21
C LYS A 188 9.11 -12.02 1.96
N THR A 189 9.44 -12.09 3.26
CA THR A 189 9.69 -10.93 4.10
C THR A 189 11.16 -10.52 4.06
N ARG A 190 11.39 -9.23 3.81
CA ARG A 190 12.67 -8.56 4.03
C ARG A 190 12.55 -7.67 5.27
N LYS A 191 13.39 -7.95 6.27
CA LYS A 191 13.48 -7.16 7.50
C LYS A 191 14.43 -5.99 7.28
N LEU A 192 14.01 -4.79 7.66
CA LEU A 192 14.80 -3.56 7.50
C LEU A 192 14.82 -2.78 8.80
N ALA A 193 16.01 -2.53 9.32
CA ALA A 193 16.25 -1.50 10.31
C ALA A 193 16.75 -0.25 9.58
N LEU A 194 15.88 0.75 9.43
CA LEU A 194 16.24 1.97 8.73
C LEU A 194 17.30 2.75 9.52
N PRO A 195 18.34 3.28 8.86
CA PRO A 195 19.34 4.11 9.50
C PRO A 195 18.73 5.44 9.94
N PHE A 196 19.48 6.21 10.71
CA PHE A 196 19.12 7.59 10.99
C PHE A 196 19.30 8.43 9.73
N PHE A 197 18.27 9.19 9.35
CA PHE A 197 18.30 10.16 8.26
C PHE A 197 18.34 11.57 8.84
N GLN A 198 19.24 12.42 8.33
CA GLN A 198 19.36 13.80 8.81
C GLN A 198 18.14 14.64 8.43
N LYS A 199 17.58 14.38 7.25
CA LYS A 199 16.40 15.08 6.73
C LYS A 199 15.41 14.09 6.12
N LEU A 200 14.18 14.18 6.59
CA LEU A 200 13.06 13.41 6.04
C LEU A 200 12.22 14.29 5.10
N PRO A 201 11.55 13.69 4.10
CA PRO A 201 10.61 14.40 3.24
C PRO A 201 9.43 14.95 4.08
N THR A 202 9.03 16.19 3.79
CA THR A 202 7.88 16.87 4.40
C THR A 202 6.77 17.19 3.40
N GLU A 203 7.05 17.01 2.11
CA GLU A 203 6.13 17.23 1.00
C GLU A 203 6.22 16.06 0.03
N MET A 204 5.13 15.76 -0.69
CA MET A 204 5.06 14.62 -1.61
C MET A 204 6.16 14.64 -2.68
N GLU A 205 6.51 15.80 -3.19
CA GLU A 205 7.51 15.98 -4.24
C GLU A 205 8.95 15.70 -3.78
N GLN A 206 9.16 15.57 -2.47
CA GLN A 206 10.49 15.32 -1.88
C GLN A 206 10.79 13.82 -1.71
N PHE A 207 9.77 12.94 -1.75
CA PHE A 207 9.96 11.51 -1.47
C PHE A 207 10.82 10.77 -2.52
N THR A 208 11.04 11.35 -3.68
CA THR A 208 11.95 10.79 -4.69
C THR A 208 13.40 11.26 -4.54
N ARG A 209 13.71 12.06 -3.52
CA ARG A 209 15.02 12.69 -3.33
C ARG A 209 15.55 12.50 -1.90
N GLY A 210 16.87 12.67 -1.74
CA GLY A 210 17.54 12.63 -0.44
C GLY A 210 17.84 11.22 0.07
N GLU A 211 18.32 11.14 1.32
CA GLU A 211 18.91 9.94 1.90
C GLU A 211 17.93 8.74 1.96
N LEU A 212 16.67 8.99 2.29
CA LEU A 212 15.65 7.93 2.33
C LEU A 212 15.40 7.38 0.93
N ALA A 213 15.29 8.24 -0.09
CA ALA A 213 15.10 7.81 -1.48
C ALA A 213 16.29 6.98 -1.98
N GLU A 214 17.51 7.37 -1.67
CA GLU A 214 18.72 6.62 -2.03
C GLU A 214 18.74 5.24 -1.36
N TYR A 215 18.33 5.17 -0.10
CA TYR A 215 18.18 3.90 0.60
C TYR A 215 17.15 3.00 -0.08
N VAL A 216 15.95 3.53 -0.36
CA VAL A 216 14.85 2.77 -0.96
C VAL A 216 15.18 2.31 -2.39
N ARG A 217 15.91 3.09 -3.19
CA ARG A 217 16.36 2.64 -4.52
C ARG A 217 17.19 1.35 -4.48
N LYS A 218 18.00 1.16 -3.43
CA LYS A 218 18.75 -0.10 -3.25
C LYS A 218 17.82 -1.28 -2.97
N GLU A 219 16.73 -1.04 -2.24
CA GLU A 219 15.72 -2.06 -1.97
C GLU A 219 14.90 -2.40 -3.22
N ILE A 220 14.57 -1.40 -4.07
CA ILE A 220 13.89 -1.62 -5.35
C ILE A 220 14.73 -2.50 -6.28
N ALA A 221 16.04 -2.24 -6.40
CA ALA A 221 16.92 -3.05 -7.24
C ALA A 221 16.93 -4.54 -6.85
N MET A 222 16.57 -4.87 -5.60
CA MET A 222 16.42 -6.25 -5.13
C MET A 222 15.00 -6.80 -5.31
N LEU A 223 14.01 -5.96 -5.59
CA LEU A 223 12.65 -6.39 -5.93
C LEU A 223 12.51 -6.80 -7.39
N GLU A 224 13.31 -6.19 -8.26
CA GLU A 224 13.26 -6.38 -9.72
C GLU A 224 14.13 -7.57 -10.20
N ASN A 225 15.00 -8.10 -9.33
CA ASN A 225 15.83 -9.29 -9.57
C ASN A 225 15.18 -10.56 -8.99
#